data_8ea0366959f300e38d40021e42dcd185
#
_entry.id   8ea0366959f300e38d40021e42dcd185
#
_cell.length_a   1.000
_cell.length_b   1.000
_cell.length_c   1.000
_cell.angle_alpha   90.00
_cell.angle_beta   90.00
_cell.angle_gamma   90.00
#
_symmetry.space_group_name_H-M   'P 1'
#
loop_
_entity.id
_entity.type
_entity.pdbx_description
1 polymer ?
#
loop_
_entity_poly.entity_id
_entity_poly.type
_entity_poly.pdbx_seq_one_letter_code
_entity_poly.pdbx_strand_id
1 'polypeptide(L)'
;MGDLKQGLADALEGARKRSLGLLDPLSHEDQLAQHSSLMSPLVWDLAHVGHYEELWLLRALSRTRPIDPAHDDIYDAFKHVRRERAELAILGPTEARRHIAMVRGRARRE
;
A
#
# COMPACT_ATOMS: atom_id res chain seq x y z
N MET A 1 1.43 28.42 0.49
CA MET A 1 2.00 27.16 -0.01
C MET A 1 2.22 26.15 1.10
N GLY A 2 2.82 26.54 2.24
CA GLY A 2 3.01 25.63 3.37
C GLY A 2 1.72 25.06 3.93
N ASP A 3 0.67 25.88 4.02
CA ASP A 3 -0.63 25.44 4.55
C ASP A 3 -1.29 24.40 3.66
N LEU A 4 -1.15 24.55 2.33
CA LEU A 4 -1.70 23.55 1.41
C LEU A 4 -0.99 22.21 1.54
N LYS A 5 0.36 22.22 1.61
CA LYS A 5 1.13 21.00 1.81
C LYS A 5 0.79 20.32 3.13
N GLN A 6 0.67 21.08 4.20
CA GLN A 6 0.31 20.54 5.51
C GLN A 6 -1.10 19.95 5.49
N GLY A 7 -2.05 20.63 4.85
CA GLY A 7 -3.42 20.11 4.72
C GLY A 7 -3.47 18.80 3.94
N LEU A 8 -2.69 18.68 2.87
CA LEU A 8 -2.59 17.45 2.11
C LEU A 8 -1.94 16.32 2.92
N ALA A 9 -0.88 16.64 3.67
CA ALA A 9 -0.23 15.66 4.54
C ALA A 9 -1.19 15.15 5.62
N ASP A 10 -1.97 16.04 6.22
CA ASP A 10 -2.95 15.68 7.25
C ASP A 10 -4.07 14.81 6.66
N ALA A 11 -4.52 15.12 5.45
CA ALA A 11 -5.55 14.33 4.76
C ALA A 11 -5.06 12.91 4.46
N LEU A 12 -3.80 12.77 4.00
CA LEU A 12 -3.19 11.48 3.76
C LEU A 12 -3.06 10.66 5.05
N GLU A 13 -2.62 11.29 6.13
CA GLU A 13 -2.52 10.62 7.43
C GLU A 13 -3.90 10.15 7.94
N GLY A 14 -4.92 10.99 7.79
CA GLY A 14 -6.29 10.62 8.16
C GLY A 14 -6.80 9.42 7.36
N ALA A 15 -6.56 9.42 6.05
CA ALA A 15 -6.92 8.30 5.19
C ALA A 15 -6.20 7.01 5.60
N ARG A 16 -4.91 7.10 5.93
CA ARG A 16 -4.12 5.96 6.36
C ARG A 16 -4.63 5.40 7.69
N LYS A 17 -4.95 6.27 8.65
CA LYS A 17 -5.52 5.83 9.93
C LYS A 17 -6.83 5.06 9.72
N ARG A 18 -7.68 5.53 8.82
CA ARG A 18 -8.93 4.83 8.51
C ARG A 18 -8.67 3.46 7.88
N SER A 19 -7.73 3.39 6.93
CA SER A 19 -7.37 2.12 6.28
C SER A 19 -6.82 1.11 7.28
N LEU A 20 -5.89 1.53 8.13
CA LEU A 20 -5.30 0.65 9.14
C LEU A 20 -6.34 0.24 10.19
N GLY A 21 -7.23 1.15 10.58
CA GLY A 21 -8.29 0.87 11.54
C GLY A 21 -9.25 -0.21 11.06
N LEU A 22 -9.49 -0.31 9.77
CA LEU A 22 -10.33 -1.37 9.20
C LEU A 22 -9.67 -2.74 9.31
N LEU A 23 -8.33 -2.80 9.27
CA LEU A 23 -7.58 -4.05 9.34
C LEU A 23 -7.18 -4.45 10.77
N ASP A 24 -7.06 -3.49 11.69
CA ASP A 24 -6.58 -3.73 13.04
C ASP A 24 -7.32 -4.85 13.80
N PRO A 25 -8.67 -4.98 13.69
CA PRO A 25 -9.38 -6.06 14.38
C PRO A 25 -9.12 -7.44 13.79
N LEU A 26 -8.50 -7.52 12.61
CA LEU A 26 -8.31 -8.80 11.91
C LEU A 26 -6.99 -9.44 12.29
N SER A 27 -6.98 -10.78 12.38
CA SER A 27 -5.75 -11.54 12.57
C SER A 27 -4.85 -11.44 11.34
N HIS A 28 -3.56 -11.77 11.48
CA HIS A 28 -2.66 -11.84 10.34
C HIS A 28 -3.14 -12.86 9.31
N GLU A 29 -3.66 -13.98 9.78
CA GLU A 29 -4.19 -15.03 8.92
C GLU A 29 -5.37 -14.53 8.09
N ASP A 30 -6.32 -13.82 8.70
CA ASP A 30 -7.46 -13.26 8.00
C ASP A 30 -7.06 -12.20 6.98
N GLN A 31 -6.04 -11.41 7.26
CA GLN A 31 -5.55 -10.39 6.33
C GLN A 31 -4.89 -11.01 5.09
N LEU A 32 -4.28 -12.19 5.24
CA LEU A 32 -3.63 -12.90 4.15
C LEU A 32 -4.60 -13.80 3.37
N ALA A 33 -5.73 -14.16 3.96
CA ALA A 33 -6.68 -15.08 3.34
C ALA A 33 -7.46 -14.40 2.21
N GLN A 34 -7.76 -15.19 1.17
CA GLN A 34 -8.68 -14.75 0.12
C GLN A 34 -10.06 -15.29 0.47
N HIS A 35 -10.93 -14.42 0.98
CA HIS A 35 -12.26 -14.81 1.45
C HIS A 35 -13.27 -15.08 0.34
N SER A 36 -12.96 -14.62 -0.88
CA SER A 36 -13.80 -14.82 -2.06
C SER A 36 -12.92 -14.72 -3.31
N SER A 37 -13.28 -15.44 -4.38
CA SER A 37 -12.57 -15.34 -5.66
C SER A 37 -12.70 -13.95 -6.28
N LEU A 38 -13.65 -13.15 -5.81
CA LEU A 38 -13.85 -11.78 -6.29
C LEU A 38 -13.06 -10.75 -5.47
N MET A 39 -12.37 -11.20 -4.41
CA MET A 39 -11.62 -10.34 -3.49
C MET A 39 -10.14 -10.68 -3.53
N SER A 40 -9.31 -9.66 -3.31
CA SER A 40 -7.90 -9.86 -2.98
C SER A 40 -7.77 -10.10 -1.47
N PRO A 41 -6.66 -10.71 -1.00
CA PRO A 41 -6.34 -10.64 0.43
C PRO A 41 -6.31 -9.16 0.87
N LEU A 42 -6.84 -8.87 2.05
CA LEU A 42 -6.90 -7.48 2.53
C LEU A 42 -5.52 -6.85 2.64
N VAL A 43 -4.50 -7.64 3.02
CA VAL A 43 -3.13 -7.14 3.09
C VAL A 43 -2.58 -6.79 1.69
N TRP A 44 -3.04 -7.47 0.63
CA TRP A 44 -2.66 -7.10 -0.74
C TRP A 44 -3.19 -5.71 -1.07
N ASP A 45 -4.45 -5.43 -0.72
CA ASP A 45 -5.06 -4.13 -0.96
C ASP A 45 -4.32 -3.02 -0.22
N LEU A 46 -3.92 -3.26 1.03
CA LEU A 46 -3.16 -2.30 1.81
C LEU A 46 -1.80 -2.00 1.16
N ALA A 47 -1.06 -3.03 0.81
CA ALA A 47 0.25 -2.88 0.16
C ALA A 47 0.13 -2.24 -1.22
N HIS A 48 -0.94 -2.53 -1.95
CA HIS A 48 -1.23 -1.93 -3.25
C HIS A 48 -1.40 -0.41 -3.15
N VAL A 49 -2.13 0.06 -2.14
CA VAL A 49 -2.27 1.51 -1.90
C VAL A 49 -0.90 2.14 -1.63
N GLY A 50 -0.09 1.51 -0.78
CA GLY A 50 1.27 2.01 -0.50
C GLY A 50 2.15 2.00 -1.73
N HIS A 51 2.06 0.95 -2.56
CA HIS A 51 2.83 0.86 -3.80
C HIS A 51 2.46 1.99 -4.77
N TYR A 52 1.18 2.32 -4.88
CA TYR A 52 0.74 3.42 -5.73
C TYR A 52 1.21 4.78 -5.22
N GLU A 53 1.30 4.96 -3.89
CA GLU A 53 1.94 6.17 -3.35
C GLU A 53 3.40 6.26 -3.78
N GLU A 54 4.14 5.15 -3.70
CA GLU A 54 5.53 5.10 -4.18
C GLU A 54 5.61 5.46 -5.66
N LEU A 55 4.77 4.82 -6.48
CA LEU A 55 4.80 4.97 -7.93
C LEU A 55 4.54 6.42 -8.35
N TRP A 56 3.52 7.03 -7.78
CA TRP A 56 3.09 8.35 -8.23
C TRP A 56 3.71 9.52 -7.46
N LEU A 57 3.96 9.38 -6.15
CA LEU A 57 4.50 10.47 -5.35
C LEU A 57 6.03 10.48 -5.33
N LEU A 58 6.67 9.32 -5.29
CA LEU A 58 8.13 9.26 -5.24
C LEU A 58 8.74 9.12 -6.62
N ARG A 59 8.32 8.12 -7.40
CA ARG A 59 8.98 7.82 -8.67
C ARG A 59 8.58 8.75 -9.78
N ALA A 60 7.28 9.07 -9.92
CA ALA A 60 6.80 9.93 -10.99
C ALA A 60 7.13 11.41 -10.75
N LEU A 61 7.01 11.88 -9.50
CA LEU A 61 7.24 13.28 -9.17
C LEU A 61 8.69 13.57 -8.76
N SER A 62 9.29 12.70 -7.95
CA SER A 62 10.64 12.91 -7.39
C SER A 62 11.70 12.05 -8.06
N ARG A 63 11.33 11.20 -9.00
CA ARG A 63 12.23 10.36 -9.81
C ARG A 63 13.10 9.42 -8.96
N THR A 64 12.58 8.92 -7.85
CA THR A 64 13.31 7.96 -7.03
C THR A 64 13.34 6.59 -7.70
N ARG A 65 14.29 5.74 -7.26
CA ARG A 65 14.35 4.35 -7.69
C ARG A 65 13.28 3.53 -6.97
N PRO A 66 12.78 2.44 -7.58
CA PRO A 66 11.86 1.54 -6.88
C PRO A 66 12.46 1.04 -5.57
N ILE A 67 11.65 0.99 -4.52
CA ILE A 67 12.06 0.42 -3.24
C ILE A 67 12.30 -1.08 -3.42
N ASP A 68 11.35 -1.76 -4.08
CA ASP A 68 11.47 -3.16 -4.45
C ASP A 68 10.85 -3.34 -5.85
N PRO A 69 11.67 -3.58 -6.90
CA PRO A 69 11.15 -3.71 -8.26
C PRO A 69 10.12 -4.84 -8.44
N ALA A 70 10.17 -5.88 -7.62
CA ALA A 70 9.19 -6.97 -7.70
C ALA A 70 7.77 -6.50 -7.39
N HIS A 71 7.62 -5.44 -6.60
CA HIS A 71 6.30 -4.89 -6.26
C HIS A 71 5.58 -4.31 -7.47
N ASP A 72 6.31 -3.88 -8.51
CA ASP A 72 5.69 -3.34 -9.72
C ASP A 72 4.80 -4.39 -10.40
N ASP A 73 5.20 -5.65 -10.36
CA ASP A 73 4.41 -6.75 -10.90
C ASP A 73 3.33 -7.20 -9.91
N ILE A 74 3.73 -7.49 -8.67
CA ILE A 74 2.85 -8.10 -7.66
C ILE A 74 1.63 -7.22 -7.37
N TYR A 75 1.80 -5.91 -7.29
CA TYR A 75 0.75 -4.98 -6.90
C TYR A 75 0.12 -4.23 -8.07
N ASP A 76 0.39 -4.64 -9.30
CA ASP A 76 -0.28 -4.09 -10.47
C ASP A 76 -1.63 -4.77 -10.64
N ALA A 77 -2.71 -4.01 -10.43
CA ALA A 77 -4.07 -4.54 -10.50
C ALA A 77 -4.46 -5.02 -11.91
N PHE A 78 -3.76 -4.57 -12.93
CA PHE A 78 -4.05 -4.97 -14.31
C PHE A 78 -3.30 -6.23 -14.74
N LYS A 79 -2.22 -6.61 -14.04
CA LYS A 79 -1.43 -7.81 -14.36
C LYS A 79 -1.97 -9.08 -13.74
N HIS A 80 -2.62 -8.97 -12.58
CA HIS A 80 -3.08 -10.12 -11.81
C HIS A 80 -4.55 -10.00 -11.48
N VAL A 81 -5.35 -11.00 -11.85
CA VAL A 81 -6.75 -11.07 -11.45
C VAL A 81 -6.85 -11.34 -9.95
N ARG A 82 -7.93 -10.89 -9.34
CA ARG A 82 -8.09 -10.95 -7.87
C ARG A 82 -7.92 -12.35 -7.29
N ARG A 83 -8.44 -13.37 -7.98
CA ARG A 83 -8.36 -14.75 -7.51
C ARG A 83 -6.94 -15.31 -7.41
N GLU A 84 -5.98 -14.72 -8.13
CA GLU A 84 -4.59 -15.16 -8.14
C GLU A 84 -3.74 -14.48 -7.06
N ARG A 85 -4.22 -13.39 -6.47
CA ARG A 85 -3.39 -12.52 -5.62
C ARG A 85 -2.92 -13.19 -4.33
N ALA A 86 -3.69 -14.16 -3.82
CA ALA A 86 -3.28 -14.91 -2.64
C ALA A 86 -2.09 -15.83 -2.90
N GLU A 87 -1.84 -16.19 -4.16
CA GLU A 87 -0.76 -17.10 -4.57
C GLU A 87 0.52 -16.35 -4.91
N LEU A 88 0.49 -15.02 -4.97
CA LEU A 88 1.66 -14.20 -5.24
C LEU A 88 2.51 -14.07 -3.99
N ALA A 89 3.78 -13.68 -4.19
CA ALA A 89 4.71 -13.43 -3.09
C ALA A 89 4.40 -12.07 -2.43
N ILE A 90 3.21 -11.96 -1.84
CA ILE A 90 2.74 -10.71 -1.25
C ILE A 90 3.36 -10.47 0.13
N LEU A 91 3.41 -9.21 0.53
CA LEU A 91 3.89 -8.83 1.85
C LEU A 91 2.90 -9.28 2.93
N GLY A 92 3.43 -9.80 4.05
CA GLY A 92 2.60 -10.08 5.21
C GLY A 92 2.14 -8.79 5.89
N PRO A 93 1.22 -8.87 6.87
CA PRO A 93 0.68 -7.66 7.51
C PRO A 93 1.73 -6.74 8.13
N THR A 94 2.72 -7.29 8.82
CA THR A 94 3.79 -6.50 9.45
C THR A 94 4.67 -5.83 8.40
N GLU A 95 5.09 -6.59 7.38
CA GLU A 95 5.92 -6.09 6.29
C GLU A 95 5.19 -5.04 5.45
N ALA A 96 3.89 -5.25 5.21
CA ALA A 96 3.08 -4.30 4.46
C ALA A 96 2.98 -2.97 5.20
N ARG A 97 2.72 -2.99 6.51
CA ARG A 97 2.66 -1.77 7.33
C ARG A 97 3.99 -1.05 7.35
N ARG A 98 5.10 -1.78 7.45
CA ARG A 98 6.44 -1.20 7.43
C ARG A 98 6.72 -0.55 6.08
N HIS A 99 6.36 -1.22 4.98
CA HIS A 99 6.55 -0.71 3.62
C HIS A 99 5.78 0.60 3.40
N ILE A 100 4.49 0.62 3.73
CA ILE A 100 3.68 1.82 3.50
C ILE A 100 4.11 2.99 4.40
N ALA A 101 4.60 2.70 5.61
CA ALA A 101 5.15 3.74 6.48
C ALA A 101 6.43 4.32 5.91
N MET A 102 7.29 3.50 5.31
CA MET A 102 8.51 3.94 4.66
C MET A 102 8.21 4.82 3.46
N VAL A 103 7.26 4.42 2.61
CA VAL A 103 6.84 5.21 1.44
C VAL A 103 6.31 6.56 1.90
N ARG A 104 5.43 6.58 2.90
CA ARG A 104 4.85 7.82 3.42
C ARG A 104 5.93 8.72 4.02
N GLY A 105 6.88 8.16 4.76
CA GLY A 105 7.97 8.93 5.32
C GLY A 105 8.81 9.63 4.26
N ARG A 106 9.08 8.94 3.14
CA ARG A 106 9.79 9.54 2.01
C ARG A 106 8.94 10.59 1.29
N ALA A 107 7.65 10.30 1.07
CA ALA A 107 6.75 11.23 0.40
C ALA A 107 6.61 12.55 1.17
N ARG A 108 6.59 12.50 2.51
CA ARG A 108 6.48 13.69 3.34
C ARG A 108 7.72 14.57 3.28
N ARG A 109 8.88 13.99 2.99
CA ARG A 109 10.13 14.76 2.85
C ARG A 109 10.25 15.44 1.49
N GLU A 110 9.53 14.97 0.50
CA GLU A 110 9.50 15.57 -0.83
C GLU A 110 8.41 16.65 -0.91
#